data_f6a84791f0cbcf93e58fbcdb74a60bff
#
_entry.id   f6a84791f0cbcf93e58fbcdb74a60bff
#
_cell.length_a   1.000
_cell.length_b   1.000
_cell.length_c   1.000
_cell.angle_alpha   90.00
_cell.angle_beta   90.00
_cell.angle_gamma   90.00
#
_symmetry.space_group_name_H-M   'P 1'
#
loop_
_entity.id
_entity.type
_entity.pdbx_description
1 polymer ?
#
loop_
_entity_poly.entity_id
_entity_poly.type
_entity_poly.pdbx_seq_one_letter_code
_entity_poly.pdbx_strand_id
1 'polypeptide(L)'
;MTTRKVLLPVAATMLLAMPMIGVAQDRGQNEVAGSLSYTDIADVSTTSIDVSYGRYLTPQHEVGMSVAYMDTDVDGLGSIDGTTLGAFYQFNFDNGGNMVPFIGADVAYIGGDLGDAYDFGYGLSAGAKYYPYEHVGVIIGIAWQNLTGAENFIDDEDGFNLNVGLSLRF
;
A
#
# COMPACT_ATOMS: atom_id res chain seq x y z
N MET A 1 32.81 4.23 -7.93
CA MET A 1 32.17 2.89 -7.86
C MET A 1 31.66 2.73 -6.44
N THR A 2 30.42 3.11 -6.16
CA THR A 2 29.84 3.08 -4.82
C THR A 2 28.98 1.84 -4.71
N THR A 3 29.35 0.95 -3.79
CA THR A 3 28.69 -0.34 -3.57
C THR A 3 27.32 -0.10 -2.92
N ARG A 4 26.24 -0.21 -3.70
CA ARG A 4 24.87 -0.16 -3.18
C ARG A 4 24.63 -1.40 -2.31
N LYS A 5 24.34 -1.17 -1.04
CA LYS A 5 23.92 -2.23 -0.12
C LYS A 5 22.44 -2.52 -0.36
N VAL A 6 22.17 -3.66 -0.95
CA VAL A 6 20.83 -4.23 -1.07
C VAL A 6 20.37 -4.66 0.34
N LEU A 7 19.47 -3.88 0.95
CA LEU A 7 18.89 -4.13 2.28
C LEU A 7 17.59 -4.96 2.24
N LEU A 8 17.35 -5.69 1.16
CA LEU A 8 16.05 -6.32 0.87
C LEU A 8 15.78 -7.75 1.43
N PRO A 9 16.67 -8.52 2.07
CA PRO A 9 16.27 -9.87 2.49
C PRO A 9 15.90 -10.04 3.97
N VAL A 10 15.92 -9.01 4.82
CA VAL A 10 15.75 -9.23 6.29
C VAL A 10 14.29 -9.19 6.75
N ALA A 11 13.42 -8.46 6.08
CA ALA A 11 12.01 -8.32 6.49
C ALA A 11 11.15 -9.57 6.20
N ALA A 12 11.49 -10.34 5.18
CA ALA A 12 10.69 -11.50 4.75
C ALA A 12 10.83 -12.73 5.65
N THR A 13 11.91 -12.83 6.44
CA THR A 13 12.21 -14.05 7.20
C THR A 13 11.63 -14.06 8.62
N MET A 14 11.23 -12.92 9.16
CA MET A 14 10.68 -12.83 10.53
C MET A 14 9.18 -13.17 10.63
N LEU A 15 8.45 -13.24 9.52
CA LEU A 15 7.00 -13.48 9.54
C LEU A 15 6.58 -14.94 9.71
N LEU A 16 7.50 -15.90 9.65
CA LEU A 16 7.17 -17.34 9.55
C LEU A 16 7.16 -18.12 10.88
N ALA A 17 7.39 -17.48 12.04
CA ALA A 17 7.61 -18.21 13.29
C ALA A 17 6.69 -17.83 14.46
N MET A 18 5.51 -17.23 14.22
CA MET A 18 4.63 -16.83 15.32
C MET A 18 3.44 -17.79 15.52
N PRO A 19 3.06 -18.12 16.77
CA PRO A 19 1.96 -19.04 17.03
C PRO A 19 0.62 -18.48 16.53
N MET A 20 -0.08 -19.26 15.73
CA MET A 20 -1.38 -18.95 15.17
C MET A 20 -2.48 -19.15 16.23
N ILE A 21 -2.88 -18.10 16.91
CA ILE A 21 -4.14 -18.06 17.66
C ILE A 21 -5.10 -17.25 16.80
N GLY A 22 -6.18 -17.90 16.33
CA GLY A 22 -7.03 -17.31 15.29
C GLY A 22 -7.83 -16.10 15.77
N VAL A 23 -7.76 -15.04 14.98
CA VAL A 23 -8.66 -13.88 15.07
C VAL A 23 -9.38 -13.78 13.74
N ALA A 24 -10.63 -14.29 13.72
CA ALA A 24 -11.46 -14.25 12.52
C ALA A 24 -11.86 -12.80 12.18
N GLN A 25 -11.95 -12.50 10.90
CA GLN A 25 -12.55 -11.27 10.41
C GLN A 25 -14.07 -11.43 10.39
N ASP A 26 -14.80 -10.43 10.91
CA ASP A 26 -16.23 -10.46 10.97
C ASP A 26 -16.89 -9.57 9.90
N ARG A 27 -18.03 -10.04 9.40
CA ARG A 27 -18.85 -9.23 8.50
C ARG A 27 -19.32 -7.94 9.19
N GLY A 28 -19.11 -6.80 8.51
CA GLY A 28 -19.49 -5.48 9.01
C GLY A 28 -18.43 -4.80 9.86
N GLN A 29 -17.34 -5.49 10.17
CA GLN A 29 -16.17 -4.91 10.83
C GLN A 29 -15.54 -3.82 9.96
N ASN A 30 -15.02 -2.78 10.59
CA ASN A 30 -14.30 -1.72 9.92
C ASN A 30 -12.81 -1.82 10.23
N GLU A 31 -11.98 -1.34 9.32
CA GLU A 31 -10.54 -1.25 9.50
C GLU A 31 -10.06 0.15 9.13
N VAL A 32 -9.26 0.76 9.99
CA VAL A 32 -8.45 1.93 9.66
C VAL A 32 -7.01 1.49 9.61
N ALA A 33 -6.34 1.78 8.51
CA ALA A 33 -4.93 1.48 8.39
C ALA A 33 -4.13 2.73 8.02
N GLY A 34 -2.88 2.76 8.50
CA GLY A 34 -1.89 3.74 8.08
C GLY A 34 -0.64 3.02 7.60
N SER A 35 -0.09 3.43 6.48
CA SER A 35 1.11 2.85 5.92
C SER A 35 2.14 3.91 5.52
N LEU A 36 3.39 3.48 5.52
CA LEU A 36 4.52 4.23 5.00
C LEU A 36 5.16 3.40 3.90
N SER A 37 5.42 4.02 2.78
CA SER A 37 6.21 3.41 1.71
C SER A 37 7.41 4.28 1.35
N TYR A 38 8.48 3.62 0.92
CA TYR A 38 9.68 4.26 0.41
C TYR A 38 10.13 3.52 -0.82
N THR A 39 10.35 4.26 -1.89
CA THR A 39 10.88 3.76 -3.16
C THR A 39 12.11 4.57 -3.53
N ASP A 40 13.18 3.89 -3.91
CA ASP A 40 14.44 4.51 -4.38
C ASP A 40 14.85 3.80 -5.67
N ILE A 41 14.68 4.47 -6.79
CA ILE A 41 14.98 3.95 -8.12
C ILE A 41 15.83 4.97 -8.87
N ALA A 42 17.07 4.58 -9.16
CA ALA A 42 18.06 5.44 -9.84
C ALA A 42 18.28 6.76 -9.09
N ASP A 43 17.89 7.88 -9.69
CA ASP A 43 18.09 9.24 -9.16
C ASP A 43 16.76 9.81 -8.62
N VAL A 44 15.74 8.94 -8.39
CA VAL A 44 14.41 9.31 -7.89
C VAL A 44 14.12 8.56 -6.61
N SER A 45 13.83 9.29 -5.54
CA SER A 45 13.34 8.72 -4.29
C SER A 45 11.95 9.24 -3.96
N THR A 46 11.04 8.33 -3.64
CA THR A 46 9.67 8.67 -3.28
C THR A 46 9.35 8.15 -1.88
N THR A 47 8.87 9.03 -1.02
CA THR A 47 8.31 8.69 0.27
C THR A 47 6.81 8.94 0.25
N SER A 48 5.99 7.99 0.69
CA SER A 48 4.56 8.22 0.81
C SER A 48 4.00 7.75 2.16
N ILE A 49 2.98 8.49 2.61
CA ILE A 49 2.18 8.17 3.79
C ILE A 49 0.75 7.99 3.31
N ASP A 50 0.16 6.84 3.61
CA ASP A 50 -1.22 6.51 3.28
C ASP A 50 -2.05 6.31 4.56
N VAL A 51 -3.30 6.73 4.49
CA VAL A 51 -4.34 6.40 5.49
C VAL A 51 -5.54 5.87 4.74
N SER A 52 -6.02 4.70 5.15
CA SER A 52 -7.17 4.04 4.56
C SER A 52 -8.24 3.68 5.59
N TYR A 53 -9.49 3.65 5.09
CA TYR A 53 -10.64 3.15 5.81
C TYR A 53 -11.31 2.07 4.98
N GLY A 54 -11.43 0.88 5.52
CA GLY A 54 -12.05 -0.29 4.92
C GLY A 54 -13.25 -0.80 5.71
N ARG A 55 -14.14 -1.49 5.01
CA ARG A 55 -15.26 -2.22 5.60
C ARG A 55 -15.34 -3.62 5.04
N TYR A 56 -15.41 -4.59 5.91
CA TYR A 56 -15.61 -5.99 5.56
C TYR A 56 -17.07 -6.27 5.20
N LEU A 57 -17.35 -6.53 3.93
CA LEU A 57 -18.66 -6.96 3.44
C LEU A 57 -18.94 -8.41 3.81
N THR A 58 -17.89 -9.20 3.80
CA THR A 58 -17.81 -10.58 4.34
C THR A 58 -16.43 -10.74 4.99
N PRO A 59 -16.13 -11.82 5.69
CA PRO A 59 -14.80 -12.08 6.23
C PRO A 59 -13.67 -12.02 5.17
N GLN A 60 -13.99 -12.32 3.91
CA GLN A 60 -13.02 -12.33 2.82
C GLN A 60 -13.00 -11.05 1.98
N HIS A 61 -14.10 -10.29 1.94
CA HIS A 61 -14.27 -9.16 1.01
C HIS A 61 -14.27 -7.84 1.76
N GLU A 62 -13.29 -7.02 1.49
CA GLU A 62 -13.14 -5.67 2.03
C GLU A 62 -13.19 -4.64 0.90
N VAL A 63 -13.88 -3.54 1.14
CA VAL A 63 -13.90 -2.35 0.26
C VAL A 63 -13.59 -1.13 1.09
N GLY A 64 -12.95 -0.15 0.49
CA GLY A 64 -12.59 1.04 1.24
C GLY A 64 -12.14 2.20 0.37
N MET A 65 -11.69 3.23 1.08
CA MET A 65 -11.13 4.45 0.52
C MET A 65 -9.78 4.73 1.16
N SER A 66 -8.89 5.40 0.43
CA SER A 66 -7.58 5.82 0.91
C SER A 66 -7.28 7.26 0.53
N VAL A 67 -6.46 7.89 1.34
CA VAL A 67 -5.82 9.18 1.05
C VAL A 67 -4.34 8.99 1.30
N ALA A 68 -3.51 9.34 0.32
CA ALA A 68 -2.07 9.35 0.50
C ALA A 68 -1.47 10.71 0.13
N TYR A 69 -0.38 11.04 0.82
CA TYR A 69 0.52 12.11 0.45
C TYR A 69 1.86 11.49 0.06
N MET A 70 2.42 11.96 -1.05
CA MET A 70 3.72 11.53 -1.52
C MET A 70 4.62 12.72 -1.80
N ASP A 71 5.90 12.53 -1.52
CA ASP A 71 6.97 13.47 -1.80
C ASP A 71 8.04 12.72 -2.61
N THR A 72 8.38 13.26 -3.76
CA THR A 72 9.33 12.65 -4.70
C THR A 72 10.49 13.61 -4.94
N ASP A 73 11.67 13.21 -4.53
CA ASP A 73 12.92 13.92 -4.79
C ASP A 73 13.59 13.39 -6.06
N VAL A 74 13.90 14.29 -6.98
CA VAL A 74 14.66 13.98 -8.19
C VAL A 74 16.01 14.70 -8.12
N ASP A 75 17.11 13.94 -8.10
CA ASP A 75 18.45 14.49 -7.98
C ASP A 75 18.72 15.54 -9.07
N GLY A 76 18.97 16.79 -8.62
CA GLY A 76 19.29 17.93 -9.48
C GLY A 76 18.10 18.70 -10.06
N LEU A 77 16.85 18.25 -9.85
CA LEU A 77 15.63 18.92 -10.32
C LEU A 77 14.74 19.45 -9.20
N GLY A 78 14.88 18.93 -7.97
CA GLY A 78 14.06 19.32 -6.83
C GLY A 78 13.00 18.30 -6.46
N SER A 79 12.09 18.67 -5.54
CA SER A 79 11.02 17.80 -5.07
C SER A 79 9.69 18.14 -5.74
N ILE A 80 8.89 17.10 -5.96
CA ILE A 80 7.52 17.17 -6.49
C ILE A 80 6.62 16.46 -5.49
N ASP A 81 5.55 17.11 -5.07
CA ASP A 81 4.60 16.52 -4.14
C ASP A 81 3.28 16.15 -4.82
N GLY A 82 2.57 15.19 -4.20
CA GLY A 82 1.30 14.73 -4.71
C GLY A 82 0.38 14.24 -3.60
N THR A 83 -0.91 14.31 -3.86
CA THR A 83 -1.95 13.76 -3.01
C THR A 83 -2.82 12.82 -3.83
N THR A 84 -3.14 11.65 -3.30
CA THR A 84 -4.07 10.73 -3.94
C THR A 84 -5.33 10.54 -3.11
N LEU A 85 -6.46 10.42 -3.79
CA LEU A 85 -7.72 9.96 -3.22
C LEU A 85 -8.15 8.70 -3.94
N GLY A 86 -8.17 7.59 -3.24
CA GLY A 86 -8.39 6.27 -3.82
C GLY A 86 -9.61 5.53 -3.30
N ALA A 87 -9.99 4.51 -4.03
CA ALA A 87 -10.89 3.45 -3.58
C ALA A 87 -10.23 2.11 -3.86
N PHE A 88 -10.44 1.15 -2.96
CA PHE A 88 -9.84 -0.17 -3.07
C PHE A 88 -10.84 -1.28 -2.82
N TYR A 89 -10.54 -2.43 -3.38
CA TYR A 89 -11.13 -3.71 -3.06
C TYR A 89 -10.02 -4.68 -2.68
N GLN A 90 -10.24 -5.46 -1.63
CA GLN A 90 -9.29 -6.45 -1.15
C GLN A 90 -9.99 -7.78 -0.89
N PHE A 91 -9.39 -8.85 -1.39
CA PHE A 91 -9.77 -10.21 -1.06
C PHE A 91 -8.78 -10.77 -0.03
N ASN A 92 -9.29 -11.08 1.16
CA ASN A 92 -8.56 -11.58 2.30
C ASN A 92 -8.71 -13.11 2.37
N PHE A 93 -7.62 -13.85 2.38
CA PHE A 93 -7.61 -15.30 2.55
C PHE A 93 -7.71 -15.63 4.05
N ASP A 94 -8.87 -15.34 4.62
CA ASP A 94 -9.14 -15.64 6.03
C ASP A 94 -9.19 -17.14 6.25
N ASN A 95 -8.26 -17.65 7.03
CA ASN A 95 -8.14 -19.05 7.43
C ASN A 95 -8.38 -19.26 8.93
N GLY A 96 -8.91 -18.23 9.62
CA GLY A 96 -9.11 -18.22 11.07
C GLY A 96 -7.83 -18.07 11.88
N GLY A 97 -6.71 -17.73 11.24
CA GLY A 97 -5.42 -17.49 11.88
C GLY A 97 -5.12 -16.01 12.07
N ASN A 98 -4.04 -15.71 12.81
CA ASN A 98 -3.58 -14.33 13.00
C ASN A 98 -2.93 -13.72 11.75
N MET A 99 -2.58 -14.54 10.78
CA MET A 99 -2.01 -14.12 9.52
C MET A 99 -3.05 -14.28 8.42
N VAL A 100 -3.40 -13.17 7.80
CA VAL A 100 -4.39 -13.08 6.74
C VAL A 100 -3.71 -12.58 5.46
N PRO A 101 -3.32 -13.49 4.55
CA PRO A 101 -2.85 -13.08 3.24
C PRO A 101 -3.97 -12.35 2.47
N PHE A 102 -3.59 -11.44 1.58
CA PHE A 102 -4.54 -10.73 0.75
C PHE A 102 -4.03 -10.48 -0.66
N ILE A 103 -4.97 -10.26 -1.57
CA ILE A 103 -4.76 -9.62 -2.87
C ILE A 103 -5.74 -8.46 -3.00
N GLY A 104 -5.36 -7.41 -3.68
CA GLY A 104 -6.18 -6.22 -3.82
C GLY A 104 -6.06 -5.57 -5.19
N ALA A 105 -7.02 -4.69 -5.47
CA ALA A 105 -6.99 -3.77 -6.58
C ALA A 105 -7.46 -2.41 -6.09
N ASP A 106 -6.87 -1.36 -6.63
CA ASP A 106 -7.18 0.03 -6.30
C ASP A 106 -7.24 0.92 -7.52
N VAL A 107 -7.92 2.02 -7.34
CA VAL A 107 -7.99 3.13 -8.29
C VAL A 107 -7.85 4.43 -7.51
N ALA A 108 -7.14 5.41 -8.03
CA ALA A 108 -6.93 6.68 -7.36
C ALA A 108 -6.92 7.86 -8.33
N TYR A 109 -7.49 8.97 -7.87
CA TYR A 109 -7.29 10.27 -8.46
C TYR A 109 -6.04 10.91 -7.87
N ILE A 110 -5.25 11.58 -8.70
CA ILE A 110 -3.97 12.19 -8.34
C ILE A 110 -4.14 13.71 -8.41
N GLY A 111 -3.68 14.41 -7.38
CA GLY A 111 -3.68 15.86 -7.27
C GLY A 111 -2.33 16.36 -6.75
N GLY A 112 -2.19 17.68 -6.63
CA GLY A 112 -0.91 18.33 -6.33
C GLY A 112 -0.05 18.48 -7.60
N ASP A 113 1.24 18.69 -7.45
CA ASP A 113 2.17 18.85 -8.58
C ASP A 113 2.21 17.59 -9.47
N LEU A 114 2.06 16.40 -8.85
CA LEU A 114 1.92 15.15 -9.60
C LEU A 114 0.64 15.08 -10.42
N GLY A 115 -0.44 15.75 -9.98
CA GLY A 115 -1.71 15.84 -10.71
C GLY A 115 -1.62 16.64 -12.01
N ASP A 116 -0.61 17.48 -12.16
CA ASP A 116 -0.33 18.17 -13.44
C ASP A 116 0.23 17.20 -14.50
N ALA A 117 0.85 16.12 -14.05
CA ALA A 117 1.43 15.08 -14.91
C ALA A 117 0.53 13.85 -15.08
N TYR A 118 -0.18 13.46 -14.03
CA TYR A 118 -0.99 12.23 -13.99
C TYR A 118 -2.34 12.50 -13.35
N ASP A 119 -3.42 12.20 -14.03
CA ASP A 119 -4.79 12.39 -13.52
C ASP A 119 -5.26 11.22 -12.67
N PHE A 120 -4.85 10.01 -13.03
CA PHE A 120 -5.44 8.79 -12.51
C PHE A 120 -4.41 7.67 -12.37
N GLY A 121 -4.57 6.86 -11.33
CA GLY A 121 -3.78 5.65 -11.13
C GLY A 121 -4.66 4.44 -10.87
N TYR A 122 -4.16 3.26 -11.19
CA TYR A 122 -4.75 1.99 -10.79
C TYR A 122 -3.65 1.01 -10.42
N GLY A 123 -3.98 0.07 -9.54
CA GLY A 123 -2.99 -0.83 -9.01
C GLY A 123 -3.52 -2.20 -8.65
N LEU A 124 -2.57 -3.11 -8.46
CA LEU A 124 -2.78 -4.43 -7.90
C LEU A 124 -1.83 -4.61 -6.72
N SER A 125 -2.34 -5.16 -5.63
CA SER A 125 -1.56 -5.39 -4.42
C SER A 125 -1.63 -6.84 -3.95
N ALA A 126 -0.60 -7.28 -3.24
CA ALA A 126 -0.60 -8.54 -2.54
C ALA A 126 0.21 -8.41 -1.25
N GLY A 127 -0.19 -9.12 -0.20
CA GLY A 127 0.51 -9.02 1.07
C GLY A 127 -0.07 -9.92 2.14
N ALA A 128 0.24 -9.56 3.38
CA ALA A 128 -0.34 -10.21 4.56
C ALA A 128 -0.57 -9.19 5.67
N LYS A 129 -1.67 -9.38 6.37
CA LYS A 129 -2.01 -8.70 7.62
C LYS A 129 -1.71 -9.67 8.76
N TYR A 130 -0.95 -9.25 9.74
CA TYR A 130 -0.67 -10.02 10.95
C TYR A 130 -1.29 -9.33 12.16
N TYR A 131 -2.20 -10.02 12.85
CA TYR A 131 -2.92 -9.51 14.01
C TYR A 131 -2.41 -10.18 15.28
N PRO A 132 -1.41 -9.60 15.98
CA PRO A 132 -0.97 -10.10 17.30
C PRO A 132 -2.07 -9.94 18.36
N TYR A 133 -2.97 -8.99 18.16
CA TYR A 133 -4.13 -8.72 19.00
C TYR A 133 -5.38 -8.58 18.11
N GLU A 134 -6.55 -8.83 18.69
CA GLU A 134 -7.82 -8.84 17.96
C GLU A 134 -8.10 -7.59 17.12
N HIS A 135 -7.68 -6.43 17.61
CA HIS A 135 -7.97 -5.13 17.00
C HIS A 135 -6.76 -4.45 16.34
N VAL A 136 -5.55 -4.96 16.54
CA VAL A 136 -4.32 -4.31 16.07
C VAL A 136 -3.57 -5.23 15.15
N GLY A 137 -3.31 -4.77 13.93
CA GLY A 137 -2.59 -5.51 12.90
C GLY A 137 -1.36 -4.77 12.38
N VAL A 138 -0.42 -5.56 11.86
CA VAL A 138 0.69 -5.10 11.02
C VAL A 138 0.41 -5.57 9.60
N ILE A 139 0.55 -4.65 8.65
CA ILE A 139 0.36 -4.93 7.22
C ILE A 139 1.73 -4.88 6.55
N ILE A 140 2.03 -5.88 5.73
CA ILE A 140 3.19 -5.86 4.83
C ILE A 140 2.70 -6.28 3.46
N GLY A 141 3.02 -5.48 2.44
CA GLY A 141 2.58 -5.75 1.08
C GLY A 141 3.50 -5.20 0.02
N ILE A 142 3.29 -5.68 -1.18
CA ILE A 142 3.82 -5.14 -2.42
C ILE A 142 2.66 -4.69 -3.28
N ALA A 143 2.84 -3.60 -4.00
CA ALA A 143 1.87 -3.16 -4.99
C ALA A 143 2.57 -2.84 -6.31
N TRP A 144 1.91 -3.19 -7.40
CA TRP A 144 2.18 -2.68 -8.74
C TRP A 144 1.16 -1.59 -9.03
N GLN A 145 1.62 -0.45 -9.50
CA GLN A 145 0.79 0.68 -9.85
C GLN A 145 1.12 1.17 -11.26
N ASN A 146 0.10 1.61 -11.97
CA ASN A 146 0.20 2.30 -13.24
C ASN A 146 -0.42 3.68 -13.08
N LEU A 147 0.29 4.70 -13.54
CA LEU A 147 -0.12 6.10 -13.57
C LEU A 147 -0.44 6.49 -15.00
N THR A 148 -1.64 7.00 -15.23
CA THR A 148 -2.07 7.43 -16.55
C THR A 148 -1.78 8.91 -16.73
N GLY A 149 -1.05 9.27 -17.78
CA GLY A 149 -0.66 10.64 -18.08
C GLY A 149 -1.86 11.57 -18.32
N ALA A 150 -1.80 12.78 -17.75
CA ALA A 150 -2.86 13.78 -17.81
C ALA A 150 -3.11 14.34 -19.23
N GLU A 151 -2.08 14.34 -20.06
CA GLU A 151 -2.15 14.82 -21.45
C GLU A 151 -1.43 13.85 -22.40
N ASN A 152 -1.75 13.89 -23.69
CA ASN A 152 -1.16 13.05 -24.74
C ASN A 152 0.37 13.22 -24.94
N PHE A 153 1.04 13.91 -24.06
CA PHE A 153 2.48 14.18 -24.09
C PHE A 153 3.29 13.44 -23.04
N ILE A 154 2.61 12.81 -22.07
CA ILE A 154 3.25 12.02 -21.00
C ILE A 154 2.80 10.58 -21.18
N ASP A 155 3.76 9.67 -21.30
CA ASP A 155 3.50 8.23 -21.38
C ASP A 155 3.02 7.71 -20.01
N ASP A 156 2.24 6.64 -20.03
CA ASP A 156 1.86 5.92 -18.82
C ASP A 156 3.11 5.33 -18.16
N GLU A 157 3.19 5.47 -16.84
CA GLU A 157 4.29 4.90 -16.07
C GLU A 157 3.80 3.84 -15.10
N ASP A 158 4.59 2.79 -14.95
CA ASP A 158 4.30 1.72 -14.00
C ASP A 158 5.50 1.43 -13.08
N GLY A 159 5.19 0.95 -11.88
CA GLY A 159 6.20 0.65 -10.89
C GLY A 159 5.71 -0.28 -9.78
N PHE A 160 6.67 -0.73 -8.98
CA PHE A 160 6.41 -1.53 -7.79
C PHE A 160 6.82 -0.76 -6.54
N ASN A 161 6.01 -0.87 -5.50
CA ASN A 161 6.33 -0.35 -4.19
C ASN A 161 6.21 -1.44 -3.11
N LEU A 162 6.96 -1.26 -2.03
CA LEU A 162 6.86 -2.03 -0.80
C LEU A 162 6.19 -1.14 0.24
N ASN A 163 5.14 -1.64 0.89
CA ASN A 163 4.47 -0.92 1.95
C ASN A 163 4.52 -1.70 3.28
N VAL A 164 4.62 -0.96 4.37
CA VAL A 164 4.50 -1.46 5.74
C VAL A 164 3.55 -0.55 6.49
N GLY A 165 2.58 -1.12 7.17
CA GLY A 165 1.55 -0.35 7.84
C GLY A 165 1.07 -1.00 9.14
N LEU A 166 0.25 -0.21 9.84
CA LEU A 166 -0.50 -0.65 11.02
C LEU A 166 -1.98 -0.51 10.72
N SER A 167 -2.78 -1.44 11.26
CA SER A 167 -4.23 -1.38 11.16
C SER A 167 -4.91 -1.52 12.52
N LEU A 168 -6.08 -0.90 12.62
CA LEU A 168 -6.99 -1.00 13.75
C LEU A 168 -8.35 -1.46 13.22
N ARG A 169 -8.86 -2.59 13.76
CA ARG A 169 -10.19 -3.14 13.47
C ARG A 169 -11.19 -2.86 14.60
N PHE A 170 -12.45 -2.55 14.25
CA PHE A 170 -13.52 -2.26 15.21
C PHE A 170 -14.92 -2.49 14.62
#